data_9d5277485139f23e6be2256e7f957842
#
_entry.id   9d5277485139f23e6be2256e7f957842
#
_cell.length_a   1.000
_cell.length_b   1.000
_cell.length_c   1.000
_cell.angle_alpha   90.00
_cell.angle_beta   90.00
_cell.angle_gamma   90.00
#
_symmetry.space_group_name_H-M   'P 1'
#
loop_
_entity.id
_entity.type
_entity.pdbx_description
1 polymer ?
#
loop_
_entity_poly.entity_id
_entity_poly.type
_entity_poly.pdbx_seq_one_letter_code
_entity_poly.pdbx_strand_id
1 'polypeptide(L)'
;MKNILISLGGNCSTNNDLIKEQFSDIIGVDNGAQHLFNRSITPNVVLGDLDSIDPSLLKQIKTMEIDIKSYDSNKDKTDFELAIDSINKPNDKKIYLIGGEEGEVDHLFSIFSIISNYEFAENLTWFYQDKTIIFKRNISIEMKKGSRFSIIPITNLKHLKITGAEWELNEEDLNSGSSKTLRNISNSDVLKISCESGLFCLIY
;
A
#
# COMPACT_ATOMS: atom_id res chain seq x y z
N MET A 1 17.99 0.40 -4.22
CA MET A 1 16.64 0.81 -4.65
C MET A 1 16.24 1.99 -3.77
N LYS A 2 15.67 3.05 -4.31
CA LYS A 2 15.21 4.19 -3.51
C LYS A 2 13.83 3.87 -2.92
N ASN A 3 13.57 4.31 -1.69
CA ASN A 3 12.29 4.12 -1.03
C ASN A 3 11.47 5.41 -1.11
N ILE A 4 10.19 5.28 -1.39
CA ILE A 4 9.21 6.37 -1.41
C ILE A 4 8.16 6.09 -0.35
N LEU A 5 7.78 7.11 0.41
CA LEU A 5 6.65 7.07 1.32
C LEU A 5 5.52 7.92 0.77
N ILE A 6 4.33 7.34 0.67
CA ILE A 6 3.09 8.05 0.36
C ILE A 6 2.18 7.95 1.58
N SER A 7 1.73 9.09 2.07
CA SER A 7 0.77 9.18 3.16
C SER A 7 -0.57 9.63 2.63
N LEU A 8 -1.57 8.76 2.74
CA LEU A 8 -2.95 8.99 2.28
C LEU A 8 -3.78 9.66 3.38
N GLY A 9 -4.83 10.37 2.99
CA GLY A 9 -5.87 10.87 3.88
C GLY A 9 -6.61 9.73 4.61
N GLY A 10 -7.71 10.05 5.30
CA GLY A 10 -8.40 9.12 6.20
C GLY A 10 -7.67 8.97 7.53
N ASN A 11 -7.95 7.91 8.29
CA ASN A 11 -7.21 7.59 9.50
C ASN A 11 -5.87 6.92 9.18
N CYS A 12 -4.91 7.00 10.12
CA CYS A 12 -3.62 6.35 10.03
C CYS A 12 -3.16 5.89 11.42
N SER A 13 -3.53 4.68 11.78
CA SER A 13 -3.13 4.02 13.03
C SER A 13 -1.83 3.22 12.92
N THR A 14 -1.19 3.26 11.74
CA THR A 14 0.08 2.57 11.49
C THR A 14 1.11 2.88 12.57
N ASN A 15 1.67 1.84 13.18
CA ASN A 15 2.73 1.99 14.18
C ASN A 15 4.00 2.55 13.54
N ASN A 16 4.61 3.55 14.17
CA ASN A 16 5.88 4.13 13.71
C ASN A 16 7.02 3.11 13.59
N ASP A 17 6.96 2.01 14.35
CA ASP A 17 7.92 0.91 14.23
C ASP A 17 7.92 0.20 12.87
N LEU A 18 6.85 0.31 12.11
CA LEU A 18 6.77 -0.21 10.74
C LEU A 18 7.42 0.73 9.71
N ILE A 19 7.66 1.99 10.09
CA ILE A 19 8.24 3.02 9.20
C ILE A 19 9.72 3.23 9.57
N LYS A 20 10.50 2.15 9.53
CA LYS A 20 11.96 2.20 9.88
C LYS A 20 12.86 2.53 8.70
N GLU A 21 12.31 2.56 7.50
CA GLU A 21 13.06 2.77 6.27
C GLU A 21 13.47 4.24 6.12
N GLN A 22 14.60 4.45 5.45
CA GLN A 22 14.96 5.79 4.96
C GLN A 22 14.30 6.03 3.63
N PHE A 23 13.60 7.16 3.49
CA PHE A 23 12.89 7.53 2.27
C PHE A 23 13.66 8.61 1.52
N SER A 24 13.75 8.43 0.19
CA SER A 24 14.32 9.46 -0.70
C SER A 24 13.30 10.51 -1.11
N ASP A 25 12.03 10.11 -1.16
CA ASP A 25 10.91 10.97 -1.51
C ASP A 25 9.72 10.66 -0.58
N ILE A 26 9.08 11.69 -0.07
CA ILE A 26 7.97 11.60 0.88
C ILE A 26 6.83 12.47 0.35
N ILE A 27 5.69 11.85 0.09
CA ILE A 27 4.52 12.47 -0.54
C ILE A 27 3.36 12.47 0.46
N GLY A 28 2.84 13.64 0.77
CA GLY A 28 1.57 13.80 1.48
C GLY A 28 0.43 13.97 0.48
N VAL A 29 -0.61 13.16 0.57
CA VAL A 29 -1.81 13.25 -0.27
C VAL A 29 -2.90 13.88 0.56
N ASP A 30 -3.29 15.10 0.22
CA ASP A 30 -4.26 15.91 0.95
C ASP A 30 -3.99 15.90 2.47
N ASN A 31 -5.00 15.58 3.28
CA ASN A 31 -4.86 15.50 4.73
C ASN A 31 -3.88 14.40 5.20
N GLY A 32 -3.42 13.52 4.31
CA GLY A 32 -2.34 12.58 4.61
C GLY A 32 -1.02 13.26 5.02
N ALA A 33 -0.83 14.52 4.63
CA ALA A 33 0.28 15.33 5.13
C ALA A 33 0.28 15.46 6.66
N GLN A 34 -0.90 15.54 7.31
CA GLN A 34 -1.03 15.62 8.77
C GLN A 34 -0.43 14.40 9.46
N HIS A 35 -0.58 13.20 8.89
CA HIS A 35 0.00 11.97 9.46
C HIS A 35 1.52 11.99 9.49
N LEU A 36 2.15 12.62 8.49
CA LEU A 36 3.59 12.81 8.43
C LEU A 36 4.06 13.78 9.52
N PHE A 37 3.43 14.94 9.62
CA PHE A 37 3.77 15.93 10.65
C PHE A 37 3.59 15.39 12.06
N ASN A 38 2.53 14.64 12.33
CA ASN A 38 2.29 13.99 13.63
C ASN A 38 3.40 12.99 14.00
N ARG A 39 4.17 12.51 13.01
CA ARG A 39 5.33 11.61 13.17
C ARG A 39 6.67 12.33 13.07
N SER A 40 6.66 13.66 13.03
CA SER A 40 7.87 14.48 12.80
C SER A 40 8.58 14.15 11.48
N ILE A 41 7.83 13.73 10.47
CA ILE A 41 8.31 13.48 9.12
C ILE A 41 7.90 14.67 8.24
N THR A 42 8.89 15.29 7.59
CA THR A 42 8.63 16.38 6.65
C THR A 42 8.47 15.83 5.24
N PRO A 43 7.32 16.06 4.57
CA PRO A 43 7.16 15.66 3.17
C PRO A 43 8.01 16.50 2.22
N ASN A 44 8.41 15.93 1.09
CA ASN A 44 9.03 16.68 -0.01
C ASN A 44 7.97 17.43 -0.83
N VAL A 45 6.78 16.81 -0.96
CA VAL A 45 5.67 17.38 -1.72
C VAL A 45 4.35 17.04 -1.05
N VAL A 46 3.41 17.98 -1.09
CA VAL A 46 2.00 17.76 -0.74
C VAL A 46 1.18 17.96 -2.00
N LEU A 47 0.31 17.01 -2.33
CA LEU A 47 -0.51 17.06 -3.53
C LEU A 47 -1.98 16.73 -3.24
N GLY A 48 -2.87 17.30 -4.04
CA GLY A 48 -4.32 17.12 -3.94
C GLY A 48 -5.06 18.41 -4.27
N ASP A 49 -6.35 18.48 -3.99
CA ASP A 49 -7.13 19.72 -4.09
C ASP A 49 -6.96 20.61 -2.85
N LEU A 50 -6.40 20.04 -1.78
CA LEU A 50 -6.04 20.69 -0.52
C LEU A 50 -7.22 21.24 0.28
N ASP A 51 -8.45 20.94 -0.09
CA ASP A 51 -9.66 21.44 0.56
C ASP A 51 -9.91 20.80 1.93
N SER A 52 -9.42 19.57 2.11
CA SER A 52 -9.48 18.81 3.36
C SER A 52 -8.34 19.14 4.34
N ILE A 53 -7.35 19.93 3.93
CA ILE A 53 -6.19 20.27 4.78
C ILE A 53 -6.56 21.37 5.78
N ASP A 54 -6.23 21.14 7.04
CA ASP A 54 -6.37 22.15 8.08
C ASP A 54 -5.61 23.44 7.70
N PRO A 55 -6.22 24.64 7.82
CA PRO A 55 -5.57 25.89 7.46
C PRO A 55 -4.25 26.16 8.19
N SER A 56 -4.10 25.69 9.44
CA SER A 56 -2.87 25.85 10.20
C SER A 56 -1.76 24.97 9.63
N LEU A 57 -2.09 23.73 9.22
CA LEU A 57 -1.17 22.84 8.54
C LEU A 57 -0.75 23.39 7.17
N LEU A 58 -1.70 23.91 6.39
CA LEU A 58 -1.39 24.50 5.09
C LEU A 58 -0.45 25.72 5.24
N LYS A 59 -0.64 26.53 6.28
CA LYS A 59 0.27 27.63 6.61
C LYS A 59 1.67 27.12 6.97
N GLN A 60 1.76 26.05 7.76
CA GLN A 60 3.03 25.42 8.12
C GLN A 60 3.76 24.88 6.89
N ILE A 61 3.07 24.16 6.00
CA ILE A 61 3.60 23.63 4.73
C ILE A 61 4.21 24.77 3.90
N LYS A 62 3.49 25.88 3.74
CA LYS A 62 3.97 27.07 3.00
C LYS A 62 5.19 27.72 3.68
N THR A 63 5.20 27.81 5.01
CA THR A 63 6.33 28.40 5.75
C THR A 63 7.59 27.56 5.65
N MET A 64 7.46 26.23 5.52
CA MET A 64 8.59 25.31 5.37
C MET A 64 9.04 25.15 3.91
N GLU A 65 8.46 25.91 2.98
CA GLU A 65 8.77 25.87 1.55
C GLU A 65 8.64 24.45 0.93
N ILE A 66 7.70 23.65 1.47
CA ILE A 66 7.40 22.32 0.92
C ILE A 66 6.69 22.50 -0.43
N ASP A 67 7.07 21.71 -1.43
CA ASP A 67 6.44 21.76 -2.74
C ASP A 67 4.94 21.42 -2.66
N ILE A 68 4.10 22.24 -3.28
CA ILE A 68 2.65 22.05 -3.31
C ILE A 68 2.21 21.86 -4.75
N LYS A 69 1.60 20.69 -5.04
CA LYS A 69 0.97 20.39 -6.33
C LYS A 69 -0.53 20.37 -6.17
N SER A 70 -1.17 21.52 -6.42
CA SER A 70 -2.62 21.64 -6.37
C SER A 70 -3.25 21.16 -7.67
N TYR A 71 -4.31 20.39 -7.55
CA TYR A 71 -5.12 19.89 -8.66
C TYR A 71 -6.57 20.34 -8.51
N ASP A 72 -7.29 20.42 -9.61
CA ASP A 72 -8.72 20.71 -9.59
C ASP A 72 -9.47 19.52 -8.92
N SER A 73 -10.48 19.83 -8.10
CA SER A 73 -11.37 18.80 -7.53
C SER A 73 -12.19 18.08 -8.62
N ASN A 74 -12.45 18.74 -9.76
CA ASN A 74 -13.14 18.15 -10.91
C ASN A 74 -12.14 17.53 -11.90
N LYS A 75 -11.42 16.48 -11.48
CA LYS A 75 -10.44 15.73 -12.27
C LYS A 75 -10.83 14.27 -12.43
N ASP A 76 -10.35 13.62 -13.48
CA ASP A 76 -10.66 12.21 -13.79
C ASP A 76 -9.87 11.21 -12.95
N LYS A 77 -8.91 11.67 -12.11
CA LYS A 77 -8.01 10.83 -11.32
C LYS A 77 -8.13 11.16 -9.83
N THR A 78 -8.06 10.12 -9.00
CA THR A 78 -7.94 10.30 -7.54
C THR A 78 -6.57 10.90 -7.19
N ASP A 79 -6.46 11.53 -6.03
CA ASP A 79 -5.19 12.10 -5.56
C ASP A 79 -4.14 11.02 -5.31
N PHE A 80 -4.55 9.82 -4.90
CA PHE A 80 -3.67 8.66 -4.83
C PHE A 80 -3.11 8.29 -6.21
N GLU A 81 -3.93 8.23 -7.24
CA GLU A 81 -3.47 7.93 -8.61
C GLU A 81 -2.50 8.98 -9.12
N LEU A 82 -2.77 10.27 -8.85
CA LEU A 82 -1.84 11.35 -9.19
C LEU A 82 -0.52 11.25 -8.41
N ALA A 83 -0.56 10.83 -7.15
CA ALA A 83 0.64 10.61 -6.37
C ALA A 83 1.51 9.51 -6.99
N ILE A 84 0.90 8.39 -7.36
CA ILE A 84 1.58 7.27 -8.02
C ILE A 84 2.17 7.73 -9.37
N ASP A 85 1.39 8.41 -10.19
CA ASP A 85 1.84 8.90 -11.51
C ASP A 85 2.98 9.93 -11.42
N SER A 86 3.09 10.64 -10.31
CA SER A 86 4.17 11.58 -10.07
C SER A 86 5.54 10.92 -9.84
N ILE A 87 5.55 9.60 -9.59
CA ILE A 87 6.77 8.85 -9.30
C ILE A 87 7.56 8.60 -10.58
N ASN A 88 8.75 9.16 -10.67
CA ASN A 88 9.65 8.90 -11.78
C ASN A 88 10.29 7.51 -11.66
N LYS A 89 10.17 6.67 -12.70
CA LYS A 89 10.70 5.29 -12.74
C LYS A 89 10.29 4.43 -11.54
N PRO A 90 8.99 4.17 -11.35
CA PRO A 90 8.48 3.47 -10.18
C PRO A 90 8.98 2.02 -10.10
N ASN A 91 9.31 1.37 -11.23
CA ASN A 91 9.86 0.00 -11.25
C ASN A 91 11.20 -0.12 -10.51
N ASP A 92 11.97 0.98 -10.40
CA ASP A 92 13.27 1.02 -9.73
C ASP A 92 13.15 1.40 -8.24
N LYS A 93 11.95 1.48 -7.70
CA LYS A 93 11.68 2.01 -6.36
C LYS A 93 10.83 1.05 -5.54
N LYS A 94 10.98 1.12 -4.22
CA LYS A 94 10.01 0.54 -3.28
C LYS A 94 9.07 1.64 -2.83
N ILE A 95 7.78 1.36 -2.86
CA ILE A 95 6.72 2.32 -2.53
C ILE A 95 6.02 1.84 -1.26
N TYR A 96 6.00 2.68 -0.27
CA TYR A 96 5.36 2.42 1.01
C TYR A 96 4.16 3.34 1.16
N LEU A 97 3.02 2.79 1.55
CA LEU A 97 1.79 3.53 1.83
C LEU A 97 1.49 3.50 3.32
N ILE A 98 0.99 4.61 3.84
CA ILE A 98 0.36 4.73 5.16
C ILE A 98 -0.93 5.53 5.02
N GLY A 99 -1.83 5.40 5.98
CA GLY A 99 -3.15 6.05 5.94
C GLY A 99 -4.15 5.31 5.06
N GLY A 100 -5.21 5.99 4.66
CA GLY A 100 -6.31 5.39 3.91
C GLY A 100 -7.23 4.51 4.76
N GLU A 101 -7.10 4.57 6.10
CA GLU A 101 -7.90 3.78 7.03
C GLU A 101 -9.21 4.50 7.36
N GLU A 102 -10.29 3.74 7.57
CA GLU A 102 -11.61 4.25 7.99
C GLU A 102 -12.13 5.42 7.13
N GLY A 103 -11.68 5.49 5.89
CA GLY A 103 -12.18 6.42 4.90
C GLY A 103 -13.46 5.91 4.22
N GLU A 104 -13.86 6.59 3.14
CA GLU A 104 -14.96 6.12 2.31
C GLU A 104 -14.63 4.78 1.65
N VAL A 105 -15.59 3.87 1.63
CA VAL A 105 -15.39 2.48 1.18
C VAL A 105 -14.98 2.42 -0.30
N ASP A 106 -15.49 3.31 -1.13
CA ASP A 106 -15.13 3.43 -2.55
C ASP A 106 -13.66 3.85 -2.73
N HIS A 107 -13.15 4.75 -1.88
CA HIS A 107 -11.73 5.11 -1.86
C HIS A 107 -10.85 3.90 -1.52
N LEU A 108 -11.23 3.10 -0.52
CA LEU A 108 -10.51 1.88 -0.16
C LEU A 108 -10.46 0.90 -1.35
N PHE A 109 -11.61 0.65 -1.99
CA PHE A 109 -11.66 -0.22 -3.16
C PHE A 109 -10.88 0.35 -4.35
N SER A 110 -10.92 1.67 -4.55
CA SER A 110 -10.19 2.33 -5.63
C SER A 110 -8.68 2.15 -5.50
N ILE A 111 -8.13 2.18 -4.28
CA ILE A 111 -6.69 1.95 -4.04
C ILE A 111 -6.28 0.56 -4.55
N PHE A 112 -7.02 -0.50 -4.21
CA PHE A 112 -6.73 -1.85 -4.70
C PHE A 112 -6.86 -1.95 -6.22
N SER A 113 -7.90 -1.33 -6.80
CA SER A 113 -8.11 -1.31 -8.25
C SER A 113 -6.99 -0.57 -8.98
N ILE A 114 -6.60 0.59 -8.48
CA ILE A 114 -5.51 1.40 -9.05
C ILE A 114 -4.20 0.60 -9.01
N ILE A 115 -3.83 0.05 -7.85
CA ILE A 115 -2.58 -0.72 -7.70
C ILE A 115 -2.53 -1.89 -8.68
N SER A 116 -3.66 -2.57 -8.90
CA SER A 116 -3.72 -3.75 -9.79
C SER A 116 -3.38 -3.45 -11.25
N ASN A 117 -3.52 -2.19 -11.66
CA ASN A 117 -3.26 -1.74 -13.04
C ASN A 117 -1.80 -1.34 -13.28
N TYR A 118 -0.97 -1.28 -12.23
CA TYR A 118 0.42 -0.87 -12.37
C TYR A 118 1.37 -2.07 -12.39
N GLU A 119 2.31 -2.07 -13.35
CA GLU A 119 3.34 -3.11 -13.48
C GLU A 119 4.24 -3.21 -12.23
N PHE A 120 4.41 -2.10 -11.52
CA PHE A 120 5.22 -2.02 -10.30
C PHE A 120 4.45 -2.37 -9.02
N ALA A 121 3.24 -2.89 -9.10
CA ALA A 121 2.44 -3.30 -7.93
C ALA A 121 3.25 -4.16 -6.93
N GLU A 122 4.15 -5.02 -7.44
CA GLU A 122 5.00 -5.87 -6.60
C GLU A 122 6.01 -5.10 -5.74
N ASN A 123 6.27 -3.82 -6.05
CA ASN A 123 7.16 -2.96 -5.27
C ASN A 123 6.43 -2.20 -4.15
N LEU A 124 5.11 -2.36 -4.06
CA LEU A 124 4.27 -1.63 -3.12
C LEU A 124 4.05 -2.42 -1.84
N THR A 125 4.19 -1.72 -0.71
CA THR A 125 3.85 -2.19 0.63
C THR A 125 2.95 -1.17 1.28
N TRP A 126 1.77 -1.59 1.73
CA TRP A 126 0.84 -0.73 2.44
C TRP A 126 0.74 -1.17 3.89
N PHE A 127 1.08 -0.29 4.80
CA PHE A 127 0.87 -0.46 6.22
C PHE A 127 -0.52 0.06 6.56
N TYR A 128 -1.41 -0.86 6.90
CA TYR A 128 -2.81 -0.60 7.17
C TYR A 128 -3.17 -1.14 8.55
N GLN A 129 -3.43 -0.27 9.51
CA GLN A 129 -3.64 -0.64 10.91
C GLN A 129 -2.45 -1.47 11.46
N ASP A 130 -2.73 -2.66 11.99
CA ASP A 130 -1.73 -3.62 12.47
C ASP A 130 -1.27 -4.62 11.39
N LYS A 131 -1.64 -4.39 10.14
CA LYS A 131 -1.39 -5.28 9.01
C LYS A 131 -0.38 -4.70 8.02
N THR A 132 0.32 -5.60 7.38
CA THR A 132 1.11 -5.32 6.18
C THR A 132 0.39 -5.92 4.98
N ILE A 133 0.19 -5.12 3.95
CA ILE A 133 -0.43 -5.49 2.69
C ILE A 133 0.62 -5.37 1.59
N ILE A 134 0.86 -6.46 0.88
CA ILE A 134 1.79 -6.49 -0.25
C ILE A 134 1.16 -7.17 -1.45
N PHE A 135 1.58 -6.77 -2.64
CA PHE A 135 1.12 -7.33 -3.91
C PHE A 135 2.25 -8.13 -4.53
N LYS A 136 2.03 -9.40 -4.86
CA LYS A 136 3.08 -10.30 -5.32
C LYS A 136 2.55 -11.30 -6.34
N ARG A 137 3.48 -11.87 -7.10
CA ARG A 137 3.31 -13.09 -7.91
C ARG A 137 4.00 -14.26 -7.23
N ASN A 138 5.15 -14.00 -6.64
CA ASN A 138 5.96 -14.97 -5.93
C ASN A 138 6.57 -14.33 -4.69
N ILE A 139 6.57 -15.04 -3.57
CA ILE A 139 7.20 -14.56 -2.34
C ILE A 139 7.65 -15.74 -1.46
N SER A 140 8.77 -15.53 -0.79
CA SER A 140 9.18 -16.29 0.38
C SER A 140 9.40 -15.31 1.52
N ILE A 141 8.65 -15.46 2.60
CA ILE A 141 8.66 -14.52 3.73
C ILE A 141 8.78 -15.28 5.05
N GLU A 142 9.62 -14.74 5.95
CA GLU A 142 9.64 -15.18 7.33
C GLU A 142 8.36 -14.78 8.03
N MET A 143 7.71 -15.73 8.68
CA MET A 143 6.44 -15.53 9.37
C MET A 143 6.39 -16.41 10.60
N LYS A 144 6.16 -15.83 11.77
CA LYS A 144 6.05 -16.60 13.01
C LYS A 144 4.98 -17.67 12.88
N LYS A 145 5.32 -18.92 13.24
CA LYS A 145 4.35 -20.02 13.29
C LYS A 145 3.12 -19.65 14.12
N GLY A 146 1.93 -19.94 13.60
CA GLY A 146 0.65 -19.55 14.19
C GLY A 146 0.12 -18.18 13.77
N SER A 147 0.88 -17.42 12.98
CA SER A 147 0.43 -16.12 12.45
C SER A 147 -0.67 -16.32 11.43
N ARG A 148 -1.70 -15.47 11.50
CA ARG A 148 -2.77 -15.44 10.50
C ARG A 148 -2.36 -14.58 9.31
N PHE A 149 -2.74 -15.03 8.13
CA PHE A 149 -2.59 -14.28 6.89
C PHE A 149 -3.75 -14.56 5.93
N SER A 150 -3.91 -13.71 4.95
CA SER A 150 -4.88 -13.90 3.87
C SER A 150 -4.21 -13.64 2.52
N ILE A 151 -4.54 -14.45 1.53
CA ILE A 151 -4.17 -14.21 0.15
C ILE A 151 -5.46 -13.89 -0.60
N ILE A 152 -5.50 -12.75 -1.28
CA ILE A 152 -6.62 -12.30 -2.10
C ILE A 152 -6.17 -12.31 -3.56
N PRO A 153 -6.76 -13.13 -4.43
CA PRO A 153 -6.51 -13.06 -5.85
C PRO A 153 -6.99 -11.71 -6.41
N ILE A 154 -6.06 -10.85 -6.81
CA ILE A 154 -6.38 -9.56 -7.47
C ILE A 154 -6.77 -9.82 -8.92
N THR A 155 -6.01 -10.67 -9.60
CA THR A 155 -6.35 -11.21 -10.91
C THR A 155 -6.52 -12.72 -10.83
N ASN A 156 -6.91 -13.38 -11.90
CA ASN A 156 -6.92 -14.85 -11.94
C ASN A 156 -5.50 -15.38 -11.71
N LEU A 157 -5.34 -16.30 -10.76
CA LEU A 157 -4.07 -16.95 -10.44
C LEU A 157 -4.02 -18.32 -11.11
N LYS A 158 -2.94 -18.60 -11.80
CA LYS A 158 -2.67 -19.91 -12.39
C LYS A 158 -1.60 -20.64 -11.59
N HIS A 159 -1.86 -21.93 -11.35
CA HIS A 159 -0.94 -22.83 -10.63
C HIS A 159 -0.45 -22.26 -9.29
N LEU A 160 -1.40 -21.71 -8.49
CA LEU A 160 -1.08 -21.18 -7.16
C LEU A 160 -0.61 -22.32 -6.25
N LYS A 161 0.57 -22.12 -5.67
CA LYS A 161 1.17 -23.01 -4.69
C LYS A 161 1.41 -22.26 -3.39
N ILE A 162 1.00 -22.84 -2.28
CA ILE A 162 1.19 -22.29 -0.93
C ILE A 162 1.83 -23.41 -0.09
N THR A 163 2.97 -23.13 0.53
CA THR A 163 3.65 -24.05 1.45
C THR A 163 4.05 -23.33 2.73
N GLY A 164 4.07 -24.04 3.85
CA GLY A 164 4.33 -23.49 5.17
C GLY A 164 3.06 -22.92 5.83
N ALA A 165 1.89 -23.37 5.41
CA ALA A 165 0.57 -22.96 5.90
C ALA A 165 -0.25 -24.17 6.37
N GLU A 166 -1.26 -23.93 7.20
CA GLU A 166 -2.19 -24.98 7.63
C GLU A 166 -3.01 -25.53 6.46
N TRP A 167 -3.47 -24.63 5.58
CA TRP A 167 -4.15 -25.00 4.34
C TRP A 167 -3.22 -24.70 3.16
N GLU A 168 -2.40 -25.70 2.81
CA GLU A 168 -1.51 -25.62 1.66
C GLU A 168 -2.29 -25.82 0.36
N LEU A 169 -1.80 -25.24 -0.72
CA LEU A 169 -2.28 -25.47 -2.08
C LEU A 169 -1.13 -25.99 -2.95
N ASN A 170 -1.47 -26.86 -3.89
CA ASN A 170 -0.50 -27.42 -4.82
C ASN A 170 -0.98 -27.23 -6.27
N GLU A 171 -0.54 -26.12 -6.87
CA GLU A 171 -0.79 -25.78 -8.28
C GLU A 171 -2.28 -25.67 -8.64
N GLU A 172 -3.04 -24.98 -7.80
CA GLU A 172 -4.46 -24.75 -8.04
C GLU A 172 -4.72 -23.42 -8.79
N ASP A 173 -5.66 -23.43 -9.70
CA ASP A 173 -6.17 -22.22 -10.34
C ASP A 173 -7.21 -21.54 -9.45
N LEU A 174 -7.05 -20.26 -9.18
CA LEU A 174 -8.03 -19.45 -8.46
C LEU A 174 -8.49 -18.26 -9.31
N ASN A 175 -9.78 -18.07 -9.38
CA ASN A 175 -10.33 -16.86 -10.01
C ASN A 175 -10.22 -15.66 -9.07
N SER A 176 -10.11 -14.47 -9.66
CA SER A 176 -10.30 -13.22 -8.93
C SER A 176 -11.62 -13.25 -8.17
N GLY A 177 -11.62 -12.76 -6.93
CA GLY A 177 -12.78 -12.83 -6.03
C GLY A 177 -12.95 -14.16 -5.27
N SER A 178 -12.08 -15.16 -5.47
CA SER A 178 -12.09 -16.37 -4.65
C SER A 178 -11.74 -16.05 -3.19
N SER A 179 -12.53 -16.60 -2.24
CA SER A 179 -12.28 -16.49 -0.81
C SER A 179 -11.54 -17.68 -0.21
N LYS A 180 -11.14 -18.66 -1.04
CA LYS A 180 -10.55 -19.95 -0.60
C LYS A 180 -9.30 -19.79 0.27
N THR A 181 -8.55 -18.72 0.07
CA THR A 181 -7.26 -18.48 0.72
C THR A 181 -7.30 -17.39 1.80
N LEU A 182 -8.51 -17.08 2.30
CA LEU A 182 -8.67 -16.14 3.40
C LEU A 182 -8.41 -16.80 4.75
N ARG A 183 -7.80 -16.03 5.68
CA ARG A 183 -7.61 -16.40 7.09
C ARG A 183 -6.86 -17.71 7.30
N ASN A 184 -5.85 -17.96 6.49
CA ASN A 184 -4.91 -19.07 6.65
C ASN A 184 -3.97 -18.83 7.84
N ILE A 185 -3.29 -19.87 8.28
CA ILE A 185 -2.37 -19.84 9.43
C ILE A 185 -1.02 -20.41 8.99
N SER A 186 0.08 -19.72 9.35
CA SER A 186 1.41 -20.28 9.10
C SER A 186 1.67 -21.48 10.03
N ASN A 187 2.14 -22.60 9.50
CA ASN A 187 2.55 -23.77 10.26
C ASN A 187 4.09 -23.93 10.34
N SER A 188 4.80 -23.00 9.72
CA SER A 188 6.27 -22.95 9.60
C SER A 188 6.75 -21.52 9.82
N ASP A 189 8.04 -21.34 10.09
CA ASP A 189 8.68 -20.01 10.18
C ASP A 189 8.94 -19.38 8.79
N VAL A 190 8.68 -20.10 7.72
CA VAL A 190 8.79 -19.60 6.34
C VAL A 190 7.53 -19.94 5.56
N LEU A 191 6.83 -18.93 5.10
CA LEU A 191 5.70 -19.03 4.18
C LEU A 191 6.21 -18.80 2.75
N LYS A 192 5.90 -19.73 1.83
CA LYS A 192 6.20 -19.57 0.40
C LYS A 192 4.90 -19.59 -0.40
N ILE A 193 4.75 -18.62 -1.26
CA ILE A 193 3.59 -18.48 -2.16
C ILE A 193 4.13 -18.23 -3.56
N SER A 194 3.67 -18.97 -4.54
CA SER A 194 4.04 -18.77 -5.94
C SER A 194 2.89 -19.06 -6.87
N CYS A 195 2.80 -18.35 -7.98
CA CYS A 195 1.88 -18.66 -9.07
C CYS A 195 2.59 -18.48 -10.43
N GLU A 196 2.16 -19.23 -11.43
CA GLU A 196 2.69 -19.10 -12.79
C GLU A 196 2.33 -17.76 -13.41
N SER A 197 1.09 -17.31 -13.20
CA SER A 197 0.61 -16.01 -13.66
C SER A 197 -0.47 -15.46 -12.73
N GLY A 198 -0.66 -14.15 -12.80
CA GLY A 198 -1.61 -13.41 -11.97
C GLY A 198 -0.91 -12.59 -10.88
N LEU A 199 -1.69 -11.83 -10.14
CA LEU A 199 -1.27 -10.97 -9.04
C LEU A 199 -2.14 -11.29 -7.83
N PHE A 200 -1.54 -11.52 -6.68
CA PHE A 200 -2.26 -11.64 -5.42
C PHE A 200 -1.84 -10.54 -4.43
N CYS A 201 -2.76 -10.24 -3.54
CA CYS A 201 -2.51 -9.43 -2.35
C CYS A 201 -2.29 -10.38 -1.16
N LEU A 202 -1.18 -10.24 -0.43
CA LEU A 202 -0.92 -10.91 0.83
C LEU A 202 -1.12 -9.90 1.97
N ILE A 203 -1.97 -10.25 2.94
CA ILE A 203 -2.27 -9.47 4.14
C ILE A 203 -1.84 -10.30 5.36
N TYR A 204 -0.97 -9.73 6.21
CA TYR A 204 -0.44 -10.43 7.39
C TYR A 204 -0.12 -9.49 8.55
#